data_b03f742199f0f91c0449a2ad29887a2f
#
_entry.id   b03f742199f0f91c0449a2ad29887a2f
#
_cell.length_a   1.000
_cell.length_b   1.000
_cell.length_c   1.000
_cell.angle_alpha   90.00
_cell.angle_beta   90.00
_cell.angle_gamma   90.00
#
_symmetry.space_group_name_H-M   'P 1'
#
loop_
_entity.id
_entity.type
_entity.pdbx_description
1 polymer ?
#
loop_
_entity_poly.entity_id
_entity_poly.type
_entity_poly.pdbx_seq_one_letter_code
_entity_poly.pdbx_strand_id
1 'polypeptide(L)'
;MKSLEIPFIPQQKHLHSKLPLHTISFEPWNRTDKPSCNAEFSISHYDTGLSINYIVTEQILLAKKRKINGEVHKDNCVEFFIAFENDAGYYNFEFNCLGSVKAAFGKNRQRRRYIPEKLLKIVEDNIIVAIDNMSNSKIIKWNITINLPLSVFYHHNITSLSGLTCSANFAKCGDDLPIPHFLSWVNIASESPDFHQPLSFGEVTFMKKDFYIPSVNLKKAV
;
A
#
# COMPACT_ATOMS: atom_id res chain seq x y z
N MET A 1 11.52 -0.35 -16.43
CA MET A 1 10.98 0.20 -15.17
C MET A 1 9.51 -0.15 -15.12
N LYS A 2 8.95 -0.54 -13.98
CA LYS A 2 7.52 -0.83 -13.84
C LYS A 2 6.76 0.49 -13.81
N SER A 3 5.58 0.56 -14.47
CA SER A 3 4.75 1.77 -14.52
C SER A 3 3.30 1.46 -14.22
N LEU A 4 2.56 2.46 -13.70
CA LEU A 4 1.17 2.34 -13.33
C LEU A 4 0.44 3.67 -13.54
N GLU A 5 -0.70 3.63 -14.23
CA GLU A 5 -1.65 4.73 -14.27
C GLU A 5 -2.67 4.59 -13.16
N ILE A 6 -2.80 5.62 -12.31
CA ILE A 6 -3.72 5.64 -11.17
C ILE A 6 -4.96 6.42 -11.57
N PRO A 7 -6.13 5.78 -11.69
CA PRO A 7 -7.34 6.44 -12.15
C PRO A 7 -7.87 7.46 -11.14
N PHE A 8 -8.44 8.55 -11.66
CA PHE A 8 -9.25 9.47 -10.87
C PHE A 8 -10.66 8.88 -10.69
N ILE A 9 -11.15 8.85 -9.46
CA ILE A 9 -12.52 8.40 -9.14
C ILE A 9 -13.17 9.47 -8.26
N PRO A 10 -14.16 10.21 -8.77
CA PRO A 10 -14.86 11.20 -7.96
C PRO A 10 -15.60 10.48 -6.84
N GLN A 11 -15.33 10.93 -5.63
CA GLN A 11 -15.96 10.46 -4.40
C GLN A 11 -16.21 8.96 -4.22
N GLN A 12 -15.26 8.36 -3.53
CA GLN A 12 -15.41 7.57 -2.31
C GLN A 12 -16.39 6.41 -2.23
N LYS A 13 -17.06 5.93 -3.18
CA LYS A 13 -17.91 4.77 -2.91
C LYS A 13 -17.29 3.51 -3.45
N HIS A 14 -16.47 2.84 -2.57
CA HIS A 14 -16.22 1.38 -2.61
C HIS A 14 -16.01 0.76 -4.02
N LEU A 15 -15.27 1.44 -4.88
CA LEU A 15 -15.05 1.00 -6.25
C LEU A 15 -13.81 0.11 -6.42
N HIS A 16 -13.09 -0.21 -5.32
CA HIS A 16 -11.91 -1.07 -5.42
C HIS A 16 -12.20 -2.42 -6.07
N SER A 17 -13.39 -2.97 -5.89
CA SER A 17 -13.82 -4.22 -6.56
C SER A 17 -13.91 -4.12 -8.08
N LYS A 18 -13.88 -2.91 -8.65
CA LYS A 18 -13.93 -2.64 -10.09
C LYS A 18 -12.60 -2.15 -10.64
N LEU A 19 -11.62 -1.88 -9.77
CA LEU A 19 -10.30 -1.45 -10.17
C LEU A 19 -9.42 -2.65 -10.53
N PRO A 20 -8.47 -2.49 -11.44
CA PRO A 20 -7.45 -3.50 -11.70
C PRO A 20 -6.69 -3.87 -10.43
N LEU A 21 -6.46 -5.16 -10.22
CA LEU A 21 -5.59 -5.67 -9.18
C LEU A 21 -4.17 -5.79 -9.73
N HIS A 22 -3.21 -5.35 -8.93
CA HIS A 22 -1.78 -5.40 -9.24
C HIS A 22 -1.09 -6.31 -8.24
N THR A 23 -0.37 -7.30 -8.72
CA THR A 23 0.30 -8.29 -7.86
C THR A 23 1.57 -7.74 -7.26
N ILE A 24 1.77 -7.97 -5.97
CA ILE A 24 3.01 -7.76 -5.24
C ILE A 24 3.73 -9.11 -5.21
N SER A 25 4.64 -9.35 -6.17
CA SER A 25 5.14 -10.70 -6.46
C SER A 25 6.66 -10.84 -6.45
N PHE A 26 7.40 -9.74 -6.35
CA PHE A 26 8.85 -9.85 -6.22
C PHE A 26 9.22 -10.17 -4.76
N GLU A 27 9.91 -11.27 -4.56
CA GLU A 27 10.46 -11.71 -3.27
C GLU A 27 12.00 -11.83 -3.36
N PRO A 28 12.74 -10.70 -3.49
CA PRO A 28 14.18 -10.74 -3.78
C PRO A 28 15.01 -11.49 -2.73
N TRP A 29 14.47 -11.60 -1.53
CA TRP A 29 15.15 -12.24 -0.38
C TRP A 29 14.58 -13.60 0.00
N ASN A 30 13.58 -14.09 -0.73
CA ASN A 30 13.04 -15.43 -0.56
C ASN A 30 14.08 -16.46 -1.07
N ARG A 31 14.41 -17.43 -0.22
CA ARG A 31 15.35 -18.52 -0.54
C ARG A 31 14.64 -19.81 -0.95
N THR A 32 13.33 -19.76 -1.08
CA THR A 32 12.51 -20.91 -1.48
C THR A 32 11.88 -20.63 -2.85
N ASP A 33 11.58 -21.70 -3.60
CA ASP A 33 10.89 -21.61 -4.89
C ASP A 33 9.38 -21.40 -4.75
N LYS A 34 8.87 -21.28 -3.53
CA LYS A 34 7.43 -21.11 -3.26
C LYS A 34 7.16 -19.68 -2.77
N PRO A 35 6.11 -19.03 -3.28
CA PRO A 35 5.68 -17.75 -2.75
C PRO A 35 5.34 -17.84 -1.26
N SER A 36 5.77 -16.85 -0.48
CA SER A 36 5.50 -16.77 0.96
C SER A 36 4.03 -16.51 1.26
N CYS A 37 3.39 -15.69 0.43
CA CYS A 37 1.96 -15.38 0.48
C CYS A 37 1.50 -14.80 -0.86
N ASN A 38 0.19 -14.59 -1.02
CA ASN A 38 -0.34 -13.83 -2.14
C ASN A 38 -0.74 -12.44 -1.66
N ALA A 39 -0.23 -11.41 -2.31
CA ALA A 39 -0.56 -10.02 -2.03
C ALA A 39 -0.84 -9.25 -3.31
N GLU A 40 -1.94 -8.51 -3.31
CA GLU A 40 -2.38 -7.69 -4.42
C GLU A 40 -2.85 -6.34 -3.89
N PHE A 41 -2.87 -5.33 -4.76
CA PHE A 41 -3.45 -4.04 -4.42
C PHE A 41 -4.22 -3.46 -5.60
N SER A 42 -5.15 -2.57 -5.29
CA SER A 42 -5.74 -1.62 -6.23
C SER A 42 -5.63 -0.21 -5.66
N ILE A 43 -5.53 0.79 -6.53
CA ILE A 43 -5.34 2.18 -6.13
C ILE A 43 -6.14 3.11 -7.03
N SER A 44 -6.63 4.19 -6.45
CA SER A 44 -7.24 5.32 -7.15
C SER A 44 -6.94 6.62 -6.41
N HIS A 45 -7.18 7.75 -7.04
CA HIS A 45 -7.14 9.05 -6.38
C HIS A 45 -8.44 9.82 -6.57
N TYR A 46 -8.65 10.80 -5.72
CA TYR A 46 -9.82 11.68 -5.71
C TYR A 46 -9.38 13.11 -5.34
N ASP A 47 -10.32 14.06 -5.32
CA ASP A 47 -9.99 15.48 -5.14
C ASP A 47 -9.14 15.78 -3.89
N THR A 48 -9.36 15.06 -2.80
CA THR A 48 -8.74 15.36 -1.49
C THR A 48 -7.78 14.29 -0.99
N GLY A 49 -7.47 13.27 -1.82
CA GLY A 49 -6.60 12.18 -1.38
C GLY A 49 -6.45 11.04 -2.40
N LEU A 50 -5.97 9.92 -1.90
CA LEU A 50 -5.92 8.65 -2.62
C LEU A 50 -6.45 7.51 -1.75
N SER A 51 -6.88 6.45 -2.41
CA SER A 51 -7.40 5.24 -1.78
C SER A 51 -6.64 4.03 -2.29
N ILE A 52 -6.13 3.22 -1.38
CA ILE A 52 -5.43 1.96 -1.68
C ILE A 52 -6.19 0.84 -0.99
N ASN A 53 -6.46 -0.23 -1.72
CA ASN A 53 -6.95 -1.47 -1.13
C ASN A 53 -5.91 -2.57 -1.32
N TYR A 54 -5.48 -3.20 -0.24
CA TYR A 54 -4.64 -4.39 -0.27
C TYR A 54 -5.49 -5.63 0.01
N ILE A 55 -5.21 -6.70 -0.73
CA ILE A 55 -5.82 -8.03 -0.54
C ILE A 55 -4.68 -9.01 -0.33
N VAL A 56 -4.68 -9.67 0.82
CA VAL A 56 -3.62 -10.60 1.20
C VAL A 56 -4.21 -11.97 1.56
N THR A 57 -3.57 -13.01 1.07
CA THR A 57 -3.88 -14.41 1.40
C THR A 57 -2.63 -15.09 1.93
N GLU A 58 -2.68 -15.57 3.17
CA GLU A 58 -1.54 -16.16 3.86
C GLU A 58 -1.99 -17.23 4.90
N GLN A 59 -1.04 -17.95 5.48
CA GLN A 59 -1.34 -19.03 6.41
C GLN A 59 -1.24 -18.62 7.88
N ILE A 60 -0.48 -17.58 8.18
CA ILE A 60 -0.19 -17.14 9.55
C ILE A 60 -0.60 -15.69 9.70
N LEU A 61 -1.39 -15.39 10.73
CA LEU A 61 -1.72 -14.03 11.12
C LEU A 61 -1.11 -13.72 12.48
N LEU A 62 -0.18 -12.77 12.48
CA LEU A 62 0.36 -12.14 13.67
C LEU A 62 -0.04 -10.68 13.66
N ALA A 63 -0.83 -10.27 14.63
CA ALA A 63 -1.33 -8.91 14.68
C ALA A 63 -1.43 -8.44 16.13
N LYS A 64 -0.90 -7.24 16.38
CA LYS A 64 -1.04 -6.54 17.66
C LYS A 64 -1.59 -5.13 17.39
N LYS A 65 -2.50 -4.66 18.23
CA LYS A 65 -2.87 -3.24 18.22
C LYS A 65 -1.67 -2.45 18.71
N ARG A 66 -1.10 -1.64 17.83
CA ARG A 66 0.08 -0.82 18.12
C ARG A 66 -0.34 0.65 18.19
N LYS A 67 0.41 1.44 18.96
CA LYS A 67 0.26 2.89 18.92
C LYS A 67 0.72 3.45 17.57
N ILE A 68 0.25 4.63 17.21
CA ILE A 68 0.69 5.35 16.00
C ILE A 68 2.22 5.47 16.01
N ASN A 69 2.84 5.26 14.86
CA ASN A 69 4.28 5.22 14.65
C ASN A 69 5.01 4.12 15.44
N GLY A 70 4.29 3.09 15.90
CA GLY A 70 4.88 1.88 16.48
C GLY A 70 5.46 0.93 15.41
N GLU A 71 5.95 -0.22 15.85
CA GLU A 71 6.65 -1.19 15.00
C GLU A 71 5.66 -2.10 14.24
N VAL A 72 4.85 -1.52 13.35
CA VAL A 72 3.78 -2.24 12.63
C VAL A 72 4.31 -3.27 11.63
N HIS A 73 5.53 -3.07 11.08
CA HIS A 73 6.21 -3.99 10.16
C HIS A 73 6.47 -5.37 10.78
N LYS A 74 6.51 -5.47 12.10
CA LYS A 74 6.67 -6.74 12.81
C LYS A 74 5.46 -7.66 12.71
N ASP A 75 4.30 -7.11 12.42
CA ASP A 75 3.05 -7.85 12.21
C ASP A 75 2.86 -8.16 10.72
N ASN A 76 1.75 -8.83 10.36
CA ASN A 76 1.32 -8.87 8.96
C ASN A 76 1.03 -7.44 8.51
N CYS A 77 1.88 -6.91 7.65
CA CYS A 77 1.95 -5.50 7.31
C CYS A 77 1.96 -5.28 5.80
N VAL A 78 1.30 -4.23 5.35
CA VAL A 78 1.40 -3.70 3.99
C VAL A 78 1.97 -2.30 4.02
N GLU A 79 2.71 -1.94 2.97
CA GLU A 79 3.44 -0.68 2.92
C GLU A 79 3.24 0.03 1.58
N PHE A 80 3.13 1.35 1.64
CA PHE A 80 3.09 2.24 0.49
C PHE A 80 4.21 3.26 0.56
N PHE A 81 5.02 3.30 -0.48
CA PHE A 81 6.10 4.26 -0.66
C PHE A 81 5.77 5.20 -1.81
N ILE A 82 6.01 6.50 -1.64
CA ILE A 82 5.85 7.49 -2.71
C ILE A 82 6.87 8.60 -2.58
N ALA A 83 7.53 8.90 -3.71
CA ALA A 83 8.43 10.03 -3.88
C ALA A 83 7.85 10.96 -4.95
N PHE A 84 7.66 12.23 -4.61
CA PHE A 84 7.26 13.27 -5.56
C PHE A 84 8.48 13.74 -6.36
N GLU A 85 8.26 14.17 -7.61
CA GLU A 85 9.33 14.71 -8.44
C GLU A 85 10.06 15.87 -7.75
N ASN A 86 11.36 15.98 -8.05
CA ASN A 86 12.28 17.00 -7.53
C ASN A 86 12.59 16.92 -6.03
N ASP A 87 12.17 15.88 -5.30
CA ASP A 87 12.64 15.64 -3.95
C ASP A 87 13.44 14.33 -3.89
N ALA A 88 14.57 14.39 -3.18
CA ALA A 88 15.34 13.19 -2.86
C ALA A 88 14.70 12.35 -1.72
N GLY A 89 13.64 12.86 -1.10
CA GLY A 89 12.90 12.22 -0.02
C GLY A 89 11.65 11.50 -0.52
N TYR A 90 11.20 10.55 0.26
CA TYR A 90 9.97 9.79 0.00
C TYR A 90 9.19 9.57 1.28
N TYR A 91 7.88 9.39 1.16
CA TYR A 91 7.01 8.92 2.23
C TYR A 91 6.99 7.40 2.24
N ASN A 92 6.83 6.85 3.44
CA ASN A 92 6.51 5.46 3.66
C ASN A 92 5.36 5.40 4.67
N PHE A 93 4.29 4.72 4.30
CA PHE A 93 3.12 4.45 5.12
C PHE A 93 3.03 2.95 5.32
N GLU A 94 3.06 2.50 6.56
CA GLU A 94 3.00 1.09 6.96
C GLU A 94 1.70 0.86 7.74
N PHE A 95 0.95 -0.18 7.40
CA PHE A 95 -0.29 -0.55 8.08
C PHE A 95 -0.28 -2.05 8.38
N ASN A 96 -0.46 -2.41 9.66
CA ASN A 96 -0.70 -3.82 9.95
C ASN A 96 -2.17 -4.20 9.68
N CYS A 97 -2.46 -5.49 9.70
CA CYS A 97 -3.80 -6.02 9.43
C CYS A 97 -4.88 -5.65 10.48
N LEU A 98 -4.53 -4.86 11.50
CA LEU A 98 -5.47 -4.25 12.47
C LEU A 98 -5.59 -2.72 12.31
N GLY A 99 -5.04 -2.13 11.22
CA GLY A 99 -5.09 -0.70 10.95
C GLY A 99 -4.17 0.14 11.83
N SER A 100 -3.25 -0.47 12.58
CA SER A 100 -2.21 0.33 13.24
C SER A 100 -1.28 0.89 12.19
N VAL A 101 -0.97 2.20 12.28
CA VAL A 101 -0.24 2.93 11.26
C VAL A 101 1.10 3.46 11.77
N LYS A 102 2.09 3.42 10.89
CA LYS A 102 3.34 4.17 11.02
C LYS A 102 3.61 4.89 9.71
N ALA A 103 3.99 6.17 9.79
CA ALA A 103 4.34 6.91 8.59
C ALA A 103 5.49 7.88 8.85
N ALA A 104 6.41 7.96 7.89
CA ALA A 104 7.57 8.81 7.97
C ALA A 104 8.02 9.30 6.58
N PHE A 105 8.72 10.43 6.58
CA PHE A 105 9.36 11.04 5.43
C PHE A 105 10.87 11.09 5.62
N GLY A 106 11.65 10.84 4.58
CA GLY A 106 13.11 10.92 4.59
C GLY A 106 13.75 10.40 3.31
N LYS A 107 15.08 10.54 3.22
CA LYS A 107 15.85 10.14 2.02
C LYS A 107 16.29 8.68 2.02
N ASN A 108 16.31 8.05 3.17
CA ASN A 108 16.75 6.68 3.37
C ASN A 108 16.00 6.03 4.55
N ARG A 109 16.29 4.76 4.85
CA ARG A 109 15.67 4.04 5.96
C ARG A 109 15.94 4.67 7.33
N GLN A 110 17.07 5.32 7.52
CA GLN A 110 17.49 5.92 8.78
C GLN A 110 17.12 7.39 8.87
N ARG A 111 17.04 7.94 10.11
CA ARG A 111 16.81 9.38 10.39
C ARG A 111 15.58 9.96 9.69
N ARG A 112 14.49 9.19 9.64
CA ARG A 112 13.23 9.62 9.07
C ARG A 112 12.45 10.49 10.04
N ARG A 113 11.70 11.46 9.53
CA ARG A 113 10.79 12.31 10.28
C ARG A 113 9.39 11.70 10.25
N TYR A 114 8.85 11.34 11.41
CA TYR A 114 7.48 10.82 11.51
C TYR A 114 6.47 11.88 11.07
N ILE A 115 5.44 11.44 10.38
CA ILE A 115 4.28 12.27 10.09
C ILE A 115 3.54 12.54 11.41
N PRO A 116 3.10 13.79 11.67
CA PRO A 116 2.43 14.14 12.92
C PRO A 116 1.20 13.24 13.19
N GLU A 117 1.08 12.75 14.41
CA GLU A 117 -0.02 11.83 14.80
C GLU A 117 -1.41 12.39 14.49
N LYS A 118 -1.60 13.70 14.63
CA LYS A 118 -2.87 14.36 14.29
C LYS A 118 -3.31 14.15 12.84
N LEU A 119 -2.34 14.02 11.91
CA LEU A 119 -2.58 13.75 10.50
C LEU A 119 -2.81 12.26 10.23
N LEU A 120 -2.22 11.39 11.03
CA LEU A 120 -2.45 9.94 10.91
C LEU A 120 -3.78 9.51 11.53
N LYS A 121 -4.31 10.27 12.50
CA LYS A 121 -5.64 10.03 13.09
C LYS A 121 -6.81 10.29 12.14
N ILE A 122 -6.60 11.06 11.08
CA ILE A 122 -7.62 11.32 10.05
C ILE A 122 -7.51 10.40 8.83
N VAL A 123 -6.55 9.48 8.82
CA VAL A 123 -6.49 8.40 7.84
C VAL A 123 -7.60 7.42 8.18
N GLU A 124 -8.47 7.17 7.21
CA GLU A 124 -9.55 6.21 7.35
C GLU A 124 -9.11 4.85 6.84
N ASP A 125 -9.41 3.81 7.58
CA ASP A 125 -9.17 2.44 7.17
C ASP A 125 -10.44 1.58 7.34
N ASN A 126 -10.58 0.59 6.46
CA ASN A 126 -11.60 -0.44 6.56
C ASN A 126 -10.93 -1.81 6.38
N ILE A 127 -11.13 -2.68 7.34
CA ILE A 127 -10.46 -3.97 7.40
C ILE A 127 -11.49 -5.09 7.42
N ILE A 128 -11.26 -6.09 6.58
CA ILE A 128 -12.03 -7.33 6.58
C ILE A 128 -11.04 -8.49 6.72
N VAL A 129 -11.27 -9.37 7.70
CA VAL A 129 -10.50 -10.59 7.89
C VAL A 129 -11.43 -11.78 7.78
N ALA A 130 -11.13 -12.71 6.90
CA ALA A 130 -11.82 -13.97 6.75
C ALA A 130 -10.83 -15.13 6.96
N ILE A 131 -11.27 -16.13 7.71
CA ILE A 131 -10.49 -17.34 7.98
C ILE A 131 -11.25 -18.51 7.35
N ASP A 132 -10.59 -19.18 6.42
CA ASP A 132 -11.10 -20.41 5.81
C ASP A 132 -10.31 -21.62 6.33
N ASN A 133 -11.01 -22.55 6.95
CA ASN A 133 -10.43 -23.77 7.48
C ASN A 133 -10.75 -24.93 6.51
N MET A 134 -10.18 -24.90 5.31
CA MET A 134 -10.34 -25.98 4.33
C MET A 134 -9.47 -27.18 4.70
N SER A 135 -10.12 -28.25 5.06
CA SER A 135 -9.73 -29.65 5.30
C SER A 135 -8.31 -30.02 5.80
N ASN A 136 -7.24 -29.28 5.58
CA ASN A 136 -5.91 -29.54 6.17
C ASN A 136 -4.98 -28.31 6.15
N SER A 137 -5.45 -27.14 5.71
CA SER A 137 -4.67 -25.92 5.75
C SER A 137 -5.54 -24.74 6.15
N LYS A 138 -5.05 -23.95 7.09
CA LYS A 138 -5.67 -22.68 7.46
C LYS A 138 -5.28 -21.63 6.44
N ILE A 139 -6.26 -21.08 5.74
CA ILE A 139 -6.07 -19.95 4.83
C ILE A 139 -6.71 -18.72 5.46
N ILE A 140 -5.93 -17.67 5.57
CA ILE A 140 -6.37 -16.39 6.11
C ILE A 140 -6.38 -15.38 4.95
N LYS A 141 -7.54 -14.80 4.68
CA LYS A 141 -7.69 -13.68 3.76
C LYS A 141 -7.98 -12.43 4.56
N TRP A 142 -7.23 -11.39 4.32
CA TRP A 142 -7.55 -10.09 4.87
C TRP A 142 -7.39 -9.03 3.80
N ASN A 143 -8.20 -8.00 3.89
CA ASN A 143 -8.02 -6.81 3.10
C ASN A 143 -8.04 -5.58 4.00
N ILE A 144 -7.36 -4.54 3.54
CA ILE A 144 -7.40 -3.23 4.15
C ILE A 144 -7.54 -2.18 3.06
N THR A 145 -8.61 -1.38 3.15
CA THR A 145 -8.77 -0.17 2.34
C THR A 145 -8.30 1.02 3.17
N ILE A 146 -7.40 1.81 2.62
CA ILE A 146 -6.75 2.94 3.28
C ILE A 146 -7.04 4.20 2.47
N ASN A 147 -7.65 5.20 3.09
CA ASN A 147 -7.90 6.51 2.50
C ASN A 147 -6.89 7.52 3.07
N LEU A 148 -5.92 7.91 2.26
CA LEU A 148 -4.88 8.86 2.61
C LEU A 148 -5.27 10.26 2.13
N PRO A 149 -5.63 11.20 3.02
CA PRO A 149 -5.88 12.59 2.64
C PRO A 149 -4.58 13.29 2.22
N LEU A 150 -4.64 14.27 1.32
CA LEU A 150 -3.46 14.99 0.84
C LEU A 150 -2.62 15.62 1.95
N SER A 151 -3.23 15.96 3.07
CA SER A 151 -2.54 16.55 4.23
C SER A 151 -1.50 15.63 4.88
N VAL A 152 -1.53 14.31 4.63
CA VAL A 152 -0.49 13.40 5.14
C VAL A 152 0.85 13.59 4.42
N PHE A 153 0.83 14.18 3.21
CA PHE A 153 2.05 14.57 2.50
C PHE A 153 2.62 15.88 3.07
N TYR A 154 2.79 15.90 4.37
CA TYR A 154 3.05 17.06 5.22
C TYR A 154 4.29 17.87 4.86
N HIS A 155 5.25 17.25 4.18
CA HIS A 155 6.48 17.93 3.74
C HIS A 155 6.39 18.53 2.34
N HIS A 156 5.23 18.39 1.68
CA HIS A 156 4.94 18.92 0.36
C HIS A 156 3.61 19.69 0.39
N ASN A 157 3.52 20.74 -0.39
CA ASN A 157 2.27 21.48 -0.55
C ASN A 157 1.45 20.88 -1.71
N ILE A 158 1.00 19.63 -1.53
CA ILE A 158 0.19 18.92 -2.52
C ILE A 158 -1.27 19.33 -2.36
N THR A 159 -1.81 20.03 -3.33
CA THR A 159 -3.23 20.44 -3.38
C THR A 159 -4.07 19.56 -4.31
N SER A 160 -3.43 18.82 -5.21
CA SER A 160 -4.06 17.85 -6.11
C SER A 160 -3.02 16.82 -6.55
N LEU A 161 -3.44 15.58 -6.77
CA LEU A 161 -2.63 14.54 -7.41
C LEU A 161 -2.86 14.49 -8.92
N SER A 162 -3.93 15.08 -9.43
CA SER A 162 -4.34 15.00 -10.83
C SER A 162 -3.23 15.47 -11.79
N GLY A 163 -2.77 14.56 -12.64
CA GLY A 163 -1.72 14.81 -13.63
C GLY A 163 -0.30 14.75 -13.10
N LEU A 164 -0.08 14.43 -11.82
CA LEU A 164 1.27 14.26 -11.28
C LEU A 164 1.84 12.90 -11.68
N THR A 165 3.14 12.90 -11.98
CA THR A 165 3.96 11.69 -12.09
C THR A 165 4.87 11.61 -10.87
N CYS A 166 4.98 10.43 -10.29
CA CYS A 166 5.71 10.15 -9.07
C CYS A 166 6.45 8.82 -9.20
N SER A 167 7.32 8.51 -8.24
CA SER A 167 7.86 7.16 -8.07
C SER A 167 7.23 6.49 -6.86
N ALA A 168 6.84 5.23 -6.95
CA ALA A 168 6.17 4.52 -5.87
C ALA A 168 6.58 3.04 -5.78
N ASN A 169 6.34 2.46 -4.61
CA ASN A 169 6.37 1.02 -4.41
C ASN A 169 5.26 0.59 -3.45
N PHE A 170 4.82 -0.65 -3.60
CA PHE A 170 3.85 -1.32 -2.74
C PHE A 170 4.50 -2.59 -2.22
N ALA A 171 4.40 -2.83 -0.93
CA ALA A 171 5.08 -3.95 -0.30
C ALA A 171 4.18 -4.68 0.71
N LYS A 172 4.56 -5.91 1.02
CA LYS A 172 3.97 -6.75 2.05
C LYS A 172 5.11 -7.37 2.86
N CYS A 173 5.02 -7.26 4.17
CA CYS A 173 6.00 -7.88 5.07
C CYS A 173 5.37 -8.49 6.32
N GLY A 174 6.25 -9.10 7.11
CA GLY A 174 5.94 -9.67 8.42
C GLY A 174 7.23 -10.10 9.08
N ASP A 175 7.93 -9.15 9.71
CA ASP A 175 9.31 -9.37 10.20
C ASP A 175 9.38 -10.36 11.35
N ASP A 176 8.40 -10.31 12.30
CA ASP A 176 8.37 -11.19 13.47
C ASP A 176 7.48 -12.44 13.27
N LEU A 177 7.04 -12.70 12.04
CA LEU A 177 6.32 -13.94 11.74
C LEU A 177 7.24 -15.15 11.92
N PRO A 178 6.71 -16.33 12.27
CA PRO A 178 7.50 -17.57 12.35
C PRO A 178 8.30 -17.87 11.07
N ILE A 179 7.79 -17.44 9.93
CA ILE A 179 8.48 -17.45 8.63
C ILE A 179 8.39 -16.01 8.10
N PRO A 180 9.39 -15.16 8.35
CA PRO A 180 9.43 -13.80 7.84
C PRO A 180 9.37 -13.78 6.32
N HIS A 181 8.65 -12.82 5.76
CA HIS A 181 8.56 -12.66 4.32
C HIS A 181 8.49 -11.18 3.91
N PHE A 182 8.96 -10.91 2.68
CA PHE A 182 9.15 -9.56 2.15
C PHE A 182 8.85 -9.55 0.66
N LEU A 183 7.65 -9.07 0.30
CA LEU A 183 7.20 -8.96 -1.06
C LEU A 183 7.17 -7.50 -1.50
N SER A 184 7.51 -7.26 -2.75
CA SER A 184 7.55 -5.93 -3.36
C SER A 184 6.85 -5.93 -4.73
N TRP A 185 6.22 -4.81 -5.06
CA TRP A 185 5.66 -4.59 -6.40
C TRP A 185 6.74 -4.40 -7.46
N VAL A 186 7.87 -3.79 -7.09
CA VAL A 186 9.05 -3.63 -7.96
C VAL A 186 10.14 -4.61 -7.56
N ASN A 187 11.03 -4.95 -8.49
CA ASN A 187 12.23 -5.71 -8.14
C ASN A 187 13.24 -4.80 -7.42
N ILE A 188 13.72 -5.24 -6.27
CA ILE A 188 14.69 -4.52 -5.46
C ILE A 188 15.99 -5.32 -5.41
N ALA A 189 17.09 -4.68 -5.79
CA ALA A 189 18.42 -5.26 -5.74
C ALA A 189 19.14 -4.79 -4.46
N SER A 190 18.98 -5.52 -3.36
CA SER A 190 19.74 -5.32 -2.12
C SER A 190 20.08 -6.67 -1.49
N GLU A 191 21.18 -6.72 -0.74
CA GLU A 191 21.68 -7.97 -0.13
C GLU A 191 20.77 -8.49 1.00
N SER A 192 20.07 -7.61 1.67
CA SER A 192 19.17 -7.93 2.79
C SER A 192 17.82 -7.23 2.63
N PRO A 193 16.75 -7.69 3.32
CA PRO A 193 15.44 -7.08 3.22
C PRO A 193 15.44 -5.59 3.54
N ASP A 194 15.21 -4.78 2.52
CA ASP A 194 15.13 -3.33 2.63
C ASP A 194 14.32 -2.72 1.48
N PHE A 195 13.07 -2.38 1.75
CA PHE A 195 12.19 -1.70 0.80
C PHE A 195 12.53 -0.22 0.56
N HIS A 196 13.40 0.36 1.41
CA HIS A 196 13.77 1.77 1.37
C HIS A 196 14.80 2.09 0.27
N GLN A 197 14.52 1.63 -0.95
CA GLN A 197 15.36 1.76 -2.14
C GLN A 197 14.65 2.63 -3.21
N PRO A 198 14.61 3.97 -3.05
CA PRO A 198 13.81 4.83 -3.93
C PRO A 198 14.24 4.78 -5.40
N LEU A 199 15.49 4.43 -5.70
CA LEU A 199 15.97 4.24 -7.08
C LEU A 199 15.34 3.01 -7.77
N SER A 200 14.77 2.09 -7.02
CA SER A 200 14.06 0.91 -7.54
C SER A 200 12.55 1.15 -7.71
N PHE A 201 12.02 2.27 -7.22
CA PHE A 201 10.58 2.53 -7.31
C PHE A 201 10.11 2.60 -8.76
N GLY A 202 8.89 2.14 -9.00
CA GLY A 202 8.22 2.23 -10.29
C GLY A 202 7.61 3.61 -10.50
N GLU A 203 7.44 3.98 -11.76
CA GLU A 203 6.74 5.21 -12.12
C GLU A 203 5.23 5.05 -11.91
N VAL A 204 4.59 6.05 -11.30
CA VAL A 204 3.13 6.12 -11.18
C VAL A 204 2.64 7.47 -11.68
N THR A 205 1.62 7.45 -12.54
CA THR A 205 1.00 8.65 -13.07
C THR A 205 -0.44 8.73 -12.59
N PHE A 206 -0.78 9.78 -11.87
CA PHE A 206 -2.14 10.09 -11.47
C PHE A 206 -2.90 10.68 -12.65
N MET A 207 -3.88 9.95 -13.19
CA MET A 207 -4.65 10.38 -14.36
C MET A 207 -5.33 11.72 -14.10
N LYS A 208 -5.44 12.54 -15.15
CA LYS A 208 -6.15 13.83 -15.04
C LYS A 208 -7.63 13.58 -14.76
N LYS A 209 -8.22 14.43 -13.95
CA LYS A 209 -9.64 14.41 -13.59
C LYS A 209 -10.57 14.39 -14.82
N ASP A 210 -10.17 15.07 -15.89
CA ASP A 210 -10.96 15.18 -17.12
C ASP A 210 -11.05 13.89 -17.92
N PHE A 211 -10.22 12.90 -17.61
CA PHE A 211 -10.27 11.54 -18.17
C PHE A 211 -11.12 10.56 -17.35
N TYR A 212 -11.96 11.07 -16.45
CA TYR A 212 -12.89 10.22 -15.73
C TYR A 212 -13.81 9.50 -16.73
N ILE A 213 -13.68 8.18 -16.83
CA ILE A 213 -14.63 7.34 -17.56
C ILE A 213 -15.80 7.08 -16.61
N PRO A 214 -17.00 7.66 -16.84
CA PRO A 214 -18.17 7.33 -16.04
C PRO A 214 -18.37 5.81 -16.13
N SER A 215 -18.44 5.16 -15.01
CA SER A 215 -18.63 3.71 -14.87
C SER A 215 -19.66 3.20 -15.90
N VAL A 216 -19.21 2.19 -16.64
CA VAL A 216 -20.05 1.36 -17.52
C VAL A 216 -21.43 1.18 -16.89
N ASN A 217 -22.46 1.59 -17.65
CA ASN A 217 -23.86 1.37 -17.34
C ASN A 217 -24.07 -0.05 -16.81
N LEU A 218 -24.40 -0.18 -15.55
CA LEU A 218 -25.01 -1.38 -15.01
C LEU A 218 -26.36 -1.55 -15.73
N LYS A 219 -26.36 -2.24 -16.87
CA LYS A 219 -27.60 -2.83 -17.38
C LYS A 219 -28.12 -3.72 -16.28
N LYS A 220 -29.25 -3.31 -15.70
CA LYS A 220 -30.09 -4.15 -14.87
C LYS A 220 -30.28 -5.47 -15.63
N ALA A 221 -29.71 -6.56 -15.11
CA ALA A 221 -30.23 -7.88 -15.41
C ALA A 221 -31.55 -8.00 -14.66
N VAL A 222 -32.63 -8.09 -15.43
CA VAL A 222 -33.97 -8.48 -14.99
C VAL A 222 -33.94 -9.97 -14.63
#